data_9db3d65ec36d3641ed01fd7d757d28b4
#
_entry.id   9db3d65ec36d3641ed01fd7d757d28b4
#
_cell.length_a   1.000
_cell.length_b   1.000
_cell.length_c   1.000
_cell.angle_alpha   90.00
_cell.angle_beta   90.00
_cell.angle_gamma   90.00
#
_symmetry.space_group_name_H-M   'P 1'
#
loop_
_entity.id
_entity.type
_entity.pdbx_description
1 polymer ?
#
loop_
_entity_poly.entity_id
_entity_poly.type
_entity_poly.pdbx_seq_one_letter_code
_entity_poly.pdbx_strand_id
1 'polypeptide(L)'
;VDTMTRLAGLPHIVGVKDATNDLARPAQLRERVGDDFCQLSGEDATFPAFLAQGGHGCISVVANVAPAEFSAMYAAWTGGDLKNFALLRDRLAPLSRDLFCETSPAPVKYAASVLGLSSDDVRLPLVKASSAARAKVEAALAHAGLKPVKSGAAARAHG
;
A
#
# COMPACT_ATOMS: atom_id res chain seq x y z
N VAL A 1 11.15 16.75 -9.51
CA VAL A 1 10.06 17.59 -10.05
C VAL A 1 10.29 17.90 -11.52
N ASP A 2 11.44 18.46 -11.93
CA ASP A 2 11.67 18.94 -13.31
C ASP A 2 11.47 17.88 -14.40
N THR A 3 11.96 16.66 -14.20
CA THR A 3 11.73 15.54 -15.12
C THR A 3 10.23 15.26 -15.30
N MET A 4 9.48 15.26 -14.20
CA MET A 4 8.02 15.02 -14.26
C MET A 4 7.29 16.17 -14.94
N THR A 5 7.70 17.42 -14.71
CA THR A 5 7.15 18.59 -15.42
C THR A 5 7.33 18.45 -16.93
N ARG A 6 8.50 17.99 -17.38
CA ARG A 6 8.75 17.74 -18.82
C ARG A 6 7.90 16.59 -19.37
N LEU A 7 7.78 15.50 -18.61
CA LEU A 7 6.97 14.35 -19.01
C LEU A 7 5.48 14.66 -19.06
N ALA A 8 4.97 15.47 -18.14
CA ALA A 8 3.57 15.91 -18.12
C ALA A 8 3.16 16.70 -19.37
N GLY A 9 4.12 17.26 -20.12
CA GLY A 9 3.87 17.88 -21.42
C GLY A 9 3.60 16.88 -22.56
N LEU A 10 3.75 15.58 -22.33
CA LEU A 10 3.48 14.55 -23.33
C LEU A 10 2.02 14.07 -23.23
N PRO A 11 1.29 13.93 -24.35
CA PRO A 11 -0.17 13.72 -24.36
C PRO A 11 -0.63 12.41 -23.71
N HIS A 12 0.26 11.44 -23.51
CA HIS A 12 -0.07 10.14 -22.93
C HIS A 12 0.44 9.95 -21.49
N ILE A 13 1.08 10.98 -20.91
CA ILE A 13 1.54 10.96 -19.51
C ILE A 13 0.55 11.77 -18.67
N VAL A 14 -0.40 11.06 -18.05
CA VAL A 14 -1.50 11.65 -17.30
C VAL A 14 -1.29 11.66 -15.77
N GLY A 15 -0.18 11.10 -15.31
CA GLY A 15 0.08 11.02 -13.87
C GLY A 15 1.42 10.36 -13.53
N VAL A 16 1.67 10.26 -12.24
CA VAL A 16 2.88 9.65 -11.67
C VAL A 16 2.51 8.77 -10.47
N LYS A 17 3.22 7.64 -10.34
CA LYS A 17 3.36 6.93 -9.06
C LYS A 17 4.67 7.38 -8.41
N ASP A 18 4.58 8.02 -7.25
CA ASP A 18 5.74 8.54 -6.50
C ASP A 18 5.98 7.71 -5.24
N ALA A 19 7.15 7.09 -5.14
CA ALA A 19 7.61 6.32 -3.98
C ALA A 19 8.91 6.91 -3.39
N THR A 20 9.11 8.22 -3.52
CA THR A 20 10.31 8.91 -3.01
C THR A 20 10.25 9.19 -1.52
N ASN A 21 9.09 9.10 -0.88
CA ASN A 21 8.81 9.55 0.48
C ASN A 21 8.97 11.07 0.71
N ASP A 22 9.21 11.86 -0.33
CA ASP A 22 9.30 13.32 -0.25
C ASP A 22 7.89 13.92 -0.31
N LEU A 23 7.32 14.20 0.85
CA LEU A 23 5.97 14.74 1.00
C LEU A 23 5.81 16.20 0.50
N ALA A 24 6.89 16.90 0.17
CA ALA A 24 6.80 18.20 -0.46
C ALA A 24 6.50 18.11 -1.97
N ARG A 25 6.86 16.98 -2.61
CA ARG A 25 6.76 16.83 -4.05
C ARG A 25 5.33 16.96 -4.62
N PRO A 26 4.26 16.44 -3.98
CA PRO A 26 2.92 16.62 -4.53
C PRO A 26 2.53 18.08 -4.75
N ALA A 27 2.78 18.94 -3.76
CA ALA A 27 2.50 20.37 -3.89
C ALA A 27 3.38 21.05 -4.95
N GLN A 28 4.70 20.76 -4.93
CA GLN A 28 5.65 21.30 -5.91
C GLN A 28 5.31 20.89 -7.35
N LEU A 29 4.87 19.65 -7.54
CA LEU A 29 4.51 19.16 -8.86
C LEU A 29 3.20 19.81 -9.34
N ARG A 30 2.19 19.93 -8.47
CA ARG A 30 0.93 20.61 -8.78
C ARG A 30 1.14 22.06 -9.19
N GLU A 31 2.02 22.79 -8.51
CA GLU A 31 2.37 24.15 -8.89
C GLU A 31 2.89 24.26 -10.34
N ARG A 32 3.58 23.21 -10.82
CA ARG A 32 4.21 23.18 -12.15
C ARG A 32 3.30 22.66 -13.25
N VAL A 33 2.43 21.69 -12.95
CA VAL A 33 1.67 20.96 -13.98
C VAL A 33 0.15 21.05 -13.81
N GLY A 34 -0.33 21.70 -12.74
CA GLY A 34 -1.77 21.87 -12.46
C GLY A 34 -2.37 20.67 -11.71
N ASP A 35 -3.69 20.77 -11.46
CA ASP A 35 -4.44 19.83 -10.65
C ASP A 35 -4.87 18.56 -11.41
N ASP A 36 -4.90 18.61 -12.73
CA ASP A 36 -5.37 17.50 -13.58
C ASP A 36 -4.34 16.35 -13.69
N PHE A 37 -3.09 16.58 -13.29
CA PHE A 37 -2.05 15.57 -13.34
C PHE A 37 -2.18 14.63 -12.16
N CYS A 38 -2.54 13.36 -12.41
CA CYS A 38 -2.79 12.37 -11.37
C CYS A 38 -1.53 12.04 -10.58
N GLN A 39 -1.56 12.22 -9.25
CA GLN A 39 -0.45 11.92 -8.36
C GLN A 39 -0.83 10.77 -7.43
N LEU A 40 -0.21 9.59 -7.61
CA LEU A 40 -0.41 8.40 -6.79
C LEU A 40 0.81 8.14 -5.92
N SER A 41 0.59 7.87 -4.63
CA SER A 41 1.65 7.37 -3.76
C SER A 41 2.01 5.93 -4.14
N GLY A 42 3.29 5.61 -4.07
CA GLY A 42 3.81 4.24 -4.11
C GLY A 42 4.25 3.74 -2.74
N GLU A 43 3.92 4.47 -1.65
CA GLU A 43 4.42 4.23 -0.30
C GLU A 43 3.28 4.24 0.73
N ASP A 44 3.00 3.07 1.30
CA ASP A 44 1.88 2.91 2.23
C ASP A 44 2.06 3.71 3.53
N ALA A 45 3.27 3.75 4.06
CA ALA A 45 3.55 4.37 5.36
C ALA A 45 3.31 5.89 5.36
N THR A 46 3.58 6.55 4.25
CA THR A 46 3.42 8.01 4.09
C THR A 46 2.15 8.40 3.35
N PHE A 47 1.37 7.43 2.87
CA PHE A 47 0.15 7.70 2.09
C PHE A 47 -0.85 8.63 2.81
N PRO A 48 -1.15 8.48 4.12
CA PRO A 48 -2.04 9.40 4.81
C PRO A 48 -1.59 10.87 4.74
N ALA A 49 -0.29 11.11 4.87
CA ALA A 49 0.29 12.45 4.75
C ALA A 49 0.33 12.92 3.29
N PHE A 50 0.55 12.01 2.35
CA PHE A 50 0.52 12.30 0.91
C PHE A 50 -0.88 12.78 0.46
N LEU A 51 -1.95 12.23 1.00
CA LEU A 51 -3.31 12.71 0.77
C LEU A 51 -3.49 14.15 1.27
N ALA A 52 -2.95 14.47 2.45
CA ALA A 52 -3.00 15.83 3.01
C ALA A 52 -2.22 16.85 2.17
N GLN A 53 -1.21 16.41 1.40
CA GLN A 53 -0.49 17.23 0.42
C GLN A 53 -1.20 17.30 -0.94
N GLY A 54 -2.41 16.75 -1.03
CA GLY A 54 -3.25 16.77 -2.23
C GLY A 54 -2.95 15.65 -3.23
N GLY A 55 -2.40 14.54 -2.78
CA GLY A 55 -2.31 13.33 -3.60
C GLY A 55 -3.69 12.73 -3.88
N HIS A 56 -3.80 12.00 -5.00
CA HIS A 56 -5.07 11.48 -5.49
C HIS A 56 -5.37 10.03 -5.05
N GLY A 57 -4.34 9.28 -4.65
CA GLY A 57 -4.51 7.89 -4.29
C GLY A 57 -3.19 7.16 -4.05
N CYS A 58 -3.23 5.83 -4.01
CA CYS A 58 -2.06 4.99 -3.76
C CYS A 58 -2.08 3.71 -4.59
N ILE A 59 -0.92 3.29 -5.06
CA ILE A 59 -0.68 1.93 -5.55
C ILE A 59 0.01 1.19 -4.40
N SER A 60 -0.80 0.56 -3.56
CA SER A 60 -0.49 0.08 -2.22
C SER A 60 -0.03 -1.38 -2.20
N VAL A 61 0.94 -1.71 -1.34
CA VAL A 61 1.28 -3.09 -0.96
C VAL A 61 0.29 -3.62 0.08
N VAL A 62 -0.12 -2.81 1.05
CA VAL A 62 -1.11 -3.17 2.08
C VAL A 62 -2.45 -3.59 1.45
N ALA A 63 -2.85 -2.97 0.35
CA ALA A 63 -4.09 -3.32 -0.35
C ALA A 63 -4.11 -4.75 -0.92
N ASN A 64 -2.99 -5.45 -1.03
CA ASN A 64 -2.98 -6.87 -1.40
C ASN A 64 -3.54 -7.78 -0.29
N VAL A 65 -3.55 -7.35 0.95
CA VAL A 65 -3.97 -8.15 2.12
C VAL A 65 -5.09 -7.51 2.92
N ALA A 66 -5.29 -6.19 2.80
CA ALA A 66 -6.33 -5.42 3.50
C ALA A 66 -7.03 -4.42 2.54
N PRO A 67 -7.55 -4.87 1.37
CA PRO A 67 -8.11 -3.95 0.38
C PRO A 67 -9.34 -3.18 0.89
N ALA A 68 -10.19 -3.83 1.68
CA ALA A 68 -11.39 -3.21 2.20
C ALA A 68 -11.08 -2.08 3.19
N GLU A 69 -10.17 -2.34 4.14
CA GLU A 69 -9.74 -1.36 5.14
C GLU A 69 -8.97 -0.21 4.50
N PHE A 70 -8.11 -0.50 3.52
CA PHE A 70 -7.34 0.52 2.80
C PHE A 70 -8.26 1.42 1.98
N SER A 71 -9.24 0.85 1.28
CA SER A 71 -10.26 1.60 0.53
C SER A 71 -11.15 2.43 1.47
N ALA A 72 -11.56 1.86 2.62
CA ALA A 72 -12.35 2.58 3.63
C ALA A 72 -11.57 3.77 4.22
N MET A 73 -10.26 3.64 4.45
CA MET A 73 -9.41 4.75 4.90
C MET A 73 -9.41 5.88 3.88
N TYR A 74 -9.24 5.57 2.59
CA TYR A 74 -9.31 6.57 1.53
C TYR A 74 -10.69 7.23 1.44
N ALA A 75 -11.78 6.44 1.51
CA ALA A 75 -13.14 6.97 1.49
C ALA A 75 -13.43 7.88 2.71
N ALA A 76 -12.94 7.54 3.89
CA ALA A 76 -13.06 8.37 5.08
C ALA A 76 -12.35 9.72 4.90
N TRP A 77 -11.15 9.73 4.31
CA TRP A 77 -10.43 10.97 3.98
C TRP A 77 -11.23 11.84 3.01
N THR A 78 -11.63 11.30 1.87
CA THR A 78 -12.36 12.04 0.83
C THR A 78 -13.74 12.50 1.27
N GLY A 79 -14.38 11.76 2.16
CA GLY A 79 -15.66 12.10 2.80
C GLY A 79 -15.53 13.07 3.98
N GLY A 80 -14.33 13.48 4.39
CA GLY A 80 -14.10 14.38 5.53
C GLY A 80 -14.28 13.72 6.91
N ASP A 81 -14.41 12.40 6.98
CA ASP A 81 -14.51 11.67 8.25
C ASP A 81 -13.11 11.41 8.84
N LEU A 82 -12.52 12.48 9.39
CA LEU A 82 -11.16 12.44 9.93
C LEU A 82 -11.03 11.48 11.13
N LYS A 83 -12.12 11.21 11.86
CA LYS A 83 -12.10 10.27 12.97
C LYS A 83 -11.89 8.84 12.50
N ASN A 84 -12.70 8.37 11.54
CA ASN A 84 -12.54 7.05 10.96
C ASN A 84 -11.26 6.93 10.15
N PHE A 85 -10.86 7.99 9.43
CA PHE A 85 -9.56 8.03 8.76
C PHE A 85 -8.41 7.75 9.74
N ALA A 86 -8.37 8.43 10.89
CA ALA A 86 -7.32 8.24 11.89
C ALA A 86 -7.33 6.81 12.47
N LEU A 87 -8.52 6.27 12.79
CA LEU A 87 -8.65 4.90 13.27
C LEU A 87 -8.14 3.86 12.29
N LEU A 88 -8.48 4.00 11.00
CA LEU A 88 -8.05 3.07 9.95
C LEU A 88 -6.56 3.21 9.65
N ARG A 89 -6.04 4.45 9.61
CA ARG A 89 -4.61 4.71 9.50
C ARG A 89 -3.82 3.99 10.59
N ASP A 90 -4.21 4.16 11.85
CA ASP A 90 -3.50 3.58 12.99
C ASP A 90 -3.61 2.05 13.01
N ARG A 91 -4.77 1.52 12.59
CA ARG A 91 -4.99 0.09 12.42
C ARG A 91 -4.10 -0.52 11.32
N LEU A 92 -3.86 0.19 10.23
CA LEU A 92 -3.06 -0.28 9.10
C LEU A 92 -1.56 0.04 9.23
N ALA A 93 -1.16 0.93 10.13
CA ALA A 93 0.23 1.36 10.28
C ALA A 93 1.24 0.20 10.53
N PRO A 94 0.96 -0.82 11.34
CA PRO A 94 1.85 -1.98 11.47
C PRO A 94 2.02 -2.76 10.16
N LEU A 95 0.96 -2.90 9.35
CA LEU A 95 1.06 -3.53 8.03
C LEU A 95 1.95 -2.71 7.09
N SER A 96 1.74 -1.39 7.05
CA SER A 96 2.54 -0.48 6.21
C SER A 96 4.04 -0.54 6.54
N ARG A 97 4.40 -0.84 7.79
CA ARG A 97 5.79 -1.04 8.22
C ARG A 97 6.30 -2.46 7.97
N ASP A 98 5.53 -3.47 8.39
CA ASP A 98 6.05 -4.83 8.53
C ASP A 98 5.96 -5.64 7.24
N LEU A 99 5.17 -5.22 6.25
CA LEU A 99 5.22 -5.78 4.90
C LEU A 99 6.49 -5.36 4.11
N PHE A 100 7.28 -4.46 4.67
CA PHE A 100 8.58 -4.02 4.14
C PHE A 100 9.76 -4.32 5.09
N CYS A 101 9.55 -5.17 6.11
CA CYS A 101 10.61 -5.51 7.08
C CYS A 101 11.76 -6.33 6.48
N GLU A 102 11.57 -6.89 5.30
CA GLU A 102 12.57 -7.52 4.44
C GLU A 102 12.29 -7.14 2.98
N THR A 103 13.15 -7.61 2.06
CA THR A 103 13.01 -7.32 0.62
C THR A 103 11.63 -7.72 0.10
N SER A 104 10.90 -6.73 -0.42
CA SER A 104 9.63 -6.95 -1.11
C SER A 104 9.86 -7.81 -2.38
N PRO A 105 8.93 -8.73 -2.73
CA PRO A 105 7.59 -8.95 -2.17
C PRO A 105 7.51 -10.09 -1.12
N ALA A 106 8.61 -10.58 -0.56
CA ALA A 106 8.58 -11.77 0.29
C ALA A 106 7.63 -11.62 1.52
N PRO A 107 7.64 -10.52 2.31
CA PRO A 107 6.73 -10.38 3.44
C PRO A 107 5.25 -10.28 3.03
N VAL A 108 4.90 -9.53 1.97
CA VAL A 108 3.51 -9.42 1.53
C VAL A 108 2.99 -10.72 0.92
N LYS A 109 3.82 -11.50 0.23
CA LYS A 109 3.44 -12.82 -0.26
C LYS A 109 3.21 -13.79 0.89
N TYR A 110 4.02 -13.73 1.93
CA TYR A 110 3.77 -14.49 3.14
C TYR A 110 2.44 -14.08 3.80
N ALA A 111 2.18 -12.78 3.95
CA ALA A 111 0.91 -12.29 4.48
C ALA A 111 -0.30 -12.80 3.66
N ALA A 112 -0.21 -12.73 2.34
CA ALA A 112 -1.24 -13.25 1.44
C ALA A 112 -1.44 -14.76 1.58
N SER A 113 -0.36 -15.54 1.82
CA SER A 113 -0.47 -16.99 2.04
C SER A 113 -1.14 -17.32 3.38
N VAL A 114 -0.86 -16.57 4.43
CA VAL A 114 -1.54 -16.71 5.75
C VAL A 114 -3.06 -16.48 5.60
N LEU A 115 -3.45 -15.56 4.73
CA LEU A 115 -4.84 -15.24 4.43
C LEU A 115 -5.48 -16.18 3.37
N GLY A 116 -4.72 -17.15 2.84
CA GLY A 116 -5.22 -18.10 1.84
C GLY A 116 -5.44 -17.49 0.44
N LEU A 117 -4.83 -16.33 0.16
CA LEU A 117 -5.00 -15.61 -1.11
C LEU A 117 -4.02 -16.06 -2.19
N SER A 118 -2.81 -16.53 -1.81
CA SER A 118 -1.78 -17.02 -2.73
C SER A 118 -0.78 -17.90 -2.03
N SER A 119 0.20 -18.51 -2.75
CA SER A 119 1.39 -19.10 -2.15
C SER A 119 2.40 -18.01 -1.75
N ASP A 120 3.33 -18.35 -0.81
CA ASP A 120 4.44 -17.49 -0.43
C ASP A 120 5.68 -17.65 -1.31
N ASP A 121 5.55 -18.34 -2.45
CA ASP A 121 6.67 -18.59 -3.37
C ASP A 121 7.14 -17.30 -4.04
N VAL A 122 8.46 -17.15 -4.13
CA VAL A 122 9.14 -16.06 -4.82
C VAL A 122 10.13 -16.63 -5.84
N ARG A 123 10.40 -15.90 -6.90
CA ARG A 123 11.40 -16.28 -7.90
C ARG A 123 12.79 -15.83 -7.47
N LEU A 124 13.81 -16.63 -7.80
CA LEU A 124 15.21 -16.23 -7.63
C LEU A 124 15.52 -14.91 -8.35
N PRO A 125 16.36 -14.06 -7.79
CA PRO A 125 17.22 -14.25 -6.62
C PRO A 125 16.53 -14.01 -5.25
N LEU A 126 15.24 -13.75 -5.22
CA LEU A 126 14.50 -13.53 -3.98
C LEU A 126 14.33 -14.85 -3.21
N VAL A 127 14.26 -14.73 -1.88
CA VAL A 127 14.01 -15.84 -0.96
C VAL A 127 12.75 -15.59 -0.15
N LYS A 128 12.13 -16.65 0.36
CA LYS A 128 10.95 -16.54 1.24
C LYS A 128 11.28 -15.74 2.49
N ALA A 129 10.27 -15.09 3.07
CA ALA A 129 10.40 -14.33 4.32
C ALA A 129 10.99 -15.20 5.44
N SER A 130 11.93 -14.63 6.19
CA SER A 130 12.55 -15.29 7.35
C SER A 130 11.53 -15.56 8.48
N SER A 131 11.86 -16.41 9.43
CA SER A 131 11.00 -16.64 10.60
C SER A 131 10.75 -15.36 11.41
N ALA A 132 11.74 -14.48 11.49
CA ALA A 132 11.61 -13.18 12.17
C ALA A 132 10.65 -12.24 11.43
N ALA A 133 10.72 -12.17 10.10
CA ALA A 133 9.79 -11.40 9.29
C ALA A 133 8.38 -11.97 9.37
N ARG A 134 8.21 -13.28 9.29
CA ARG A 134 6.91 -13.95 9.42
C ARG A 134 6.22 -13.59 10.74
N ALA A 135 6.94 -13.64 11.87
CA ALA A 135 6.40 -13.26 13.18
C ALA A 135 5.91 -11.79 13.21
N LYS A 136 6.66 -10.86 12.61
CA LYS A 136 6.24 -9.46 12.49
C LYS A 136 4.98 -9.31 11.65
N VAL A 137 4.94 -9.98 10.50
CA VAL A 137 3.79 -9.96 9.59
C VAL A 137 2.52 -10.52 10.27
N GLU A 138 2.64 -11.65 10.97
CA GLU A 138 1.51 -12.24 11.70
C GLU A 138 0.98 -11.30 12.81
N ALA A 139 1.87 -10.66 13.56
CA ALA A 139 1.50 -9.66 14.55
C ALA A 139 0.78 -8.45 13.91
N ALA A 140 1.27 -7.97 12.76
CA ALA A 140 0.65 -6.87 12.03
C ALA A 140 -0.74 -7.24 11.47
N LEU A 141 -0.90 -8.46 10.92
CA LEU A 141 -2.20 -8.98 10.49
C LEU A 141 -3.19 -9.07 11.65
N ALA A 142 -2.75 -9.60 12.79
CA ALA A 142 -3.57 -9.70 14.00
C ALA A 142 -4.01 -8.31 14.51
N HIS A 143 -3.10 -7.33 14.53
CA HIS A 143 -3.40 -5.95 14.90
C HIS A 143 -4.45 -5.32 13.95
N ALA A 144 -4.33 -5.58 12.65
CA ALA A 144 -5.31 -5.14 11.66
C ALA A 144 -6.65 -5.89 11.75
N GLY A 145 -6.76 -6.93 12.60
CA GLY A 145 -7.96 -7.76 12.74
C GLY A 145 -8.16 -8.76 11.59
N LEU A 146 -7.12 -8.98 10.78
CA LEU A 146 -7.13 -9.94 9.68
C LEU A 146 -6.81 -11.34 10.21
N LYS A 147 -7.67 -12.31 9.93
CA LYS A 147 -7.56 -13.65 10.50
C LYS A 147 -7.03 -14.64 9.46
N PRO A 148 -6.09 -15.52 9.85
CA PRO A 148 -5.66 -16.63 9.01
C PRO A 148 -6.86 -17.48 8.55
N VAL A 149 -6.82 -17.94 7.31
CA VAL A 149 -7.78 -18.97 6.87
C VAL A 149 -7.44 -20.26 7.59
N LYS A 150 -8.41 -20.84 8.32
CA LYS A 150 -8.23 -22.14 8.97
C LYS A 150 -7.86 -23.16 7.88
N SER A 151 -6.74 -23.85 8.09
CA SER A 151 -6.30 -24.95 7.21
C SER A 151 -7.41 -26.00 7.07
N GLY A 152 -8.09 -26.01 5.94
CA GLY A 152 -9.23 -26.90 5.67
C GLY A 152 -10.14 -26.44 4.52
N ALA A 153 -10.09 -25.17 4.12
CA ALA A 153 -10.98 -24.62 3.08
C ALA A 153 -10.32 -24.42 1.70
N ALA A 154 -9.00 -24.54 1.57
CA ALA A 154 -8.26 -24.22 0.34
C ALA A 154 -8.27 -25.30 -0.75
N ALA A 155 -9.00 -26.40 -0.59
CA ALA A 155 -8.94 -27.55 -1.52
C ALA A 155 -10.07 -27.60 -2.56
N ARG A 156 -10.89 -26.57 -2.75
CA ARG A 156 -12.07 -26.65 -3.63
C ARG A 156 -12.28 -25.49 -4.60
N ALA A 157 -11.25 -24.87 -5.14
CA ALA A 157 -11.44 -23.78 -6.10
C ALA A 157 -10.64 -23.92 -7.40
N HIS A 158 -10.21 -25.08 -7.81
CA HIS A 158 -9.73 -25.34 -9.18
C HIS A 158 -10.11 -26.78 -9.57
N GLY A 159 -11.31 -26.94 -10.05
CA GLY A 159 -11.82 -28.05 -10.82
C GLY A 159 -12.45 -27.54 -12.10
#